data_06130617467b0090afcf9a7a3abab4a4
#
_entry.id   06130617467b0090afcf9a7a3abab4a4
#
_cell.length_a   1.000
_cell.length_b   1.000
_cell.length_c   1.000
_cell.angle_alpha   90.00
_cell.angle_beta   90.00
_cell.angle_gamma   90.00
#
_symmetry.space_group_name_H-M   'P 1'
#
loop_
_entity.id
_entity.type
_entity.pdbx_description
1 polymer ?
#
loop_
_entity_poly.entity_id
_entity_poly.type
_entity_poly.pdbx_seq_one_letter_code
_entity_poly.pdbx_strand_id
1 'polypeptide(L)'
;NEKTPISDTGDVDENPGEWIPCSCWVDCGSKGFNKALVKNGEVVRLGTDKSHEDSPDCPQLRGCARGRSLRGMIFGADRIKYPMKRKNWQPGGGEAAHGELRGRDEWERISWDEALDLIAGEIERILDTYGNEGILLPGGVPQRMGDVEIGRLMYIKGGCLEQTGAVSSGAWTEMAKLIGMPEEQNDRMDMRSSDVIVLWASNPAWSRAGLPNYQYLQCRDAGVKFICVDPFYTPTARALTDDYIPIRPGTDSAMLLGMAYVLISQDDPSTNPLIDWD
;
A
#
# COMPACT_ATOMS: atom_id res chain seq x y z
N ASN A 1 -6.95 -5.32 -27.11
CA ASN A 1 -8.20 -5.27 -27.88
C ASN A 1 -9.22 -6.24 -27.29
N GLU A 2 -9.67 -5.98 -26.08
CA GLU A 2 -10.87 -6.66 -25.57
C GLU A 2 -12.09 -5.92 -26.12
N LYS A 3 -12.73 -6.55 -27.07
CA LYS A 3 -14.06 -6.13 -27.51
C LYS A 3 -15.01 -6.34 -26.35
N THR A 4 -15.58 -5.27 -25.83
CA THR A 4 -16.76 -5.33 -24.96
C THR A 4 -17.81 -6.20 -25.66
N PRO A 5 -18.47 -7.15 -25.00
CA PRO A 5 -19.57 -7.88 -25.61
C PRO A 5 -20.61 -6.87 -26.07
N ILE A 6 -20.85 -6.81 -27.35
CA ILE A 6 -21.97 -6.06 -27.91
C ILE A 6 -23.21 -6.82 -27.50
N SER A 7 -24.09 -6.18 -26.72
CA SER A 7 -25.41 -6.73 -26.47
C SER A 7 -26.12 -6.83 -27.82
N ASP A 8 -26.70 -7.97 -28.10
CA ASP A 8 -27.37 -8.29 -29.38
C ASP A 8 -28.74 -7.58 -29.54
N THR A 9 -29.01 -6.61 -28.71
CA THR A 9 -30.20 -5.77 -28.76
C THR A 9 -29.81 -4.40 -29.29
N GLY A 10 -29.81 -4.19 -30.54
CA GLY A 10 -29.54 -2.98 -31.35
C GLY A 10 -29.77 -1.57 -30.74
N ASP A 11 -29.90 -1.44 -29.45
CA ASP A 11 -29.92 -0.19 -28.70
C ASP A 11 -28.49 0.27 -28.44
N VAL A 12 -28.02 1.18 -29.27
CA VAL A 12 -26.82 1.96 -29.00
C VAL A 12 -27.13 2.77 -27.74
N ASP A 13 -26.45 2.45 -26.62
CA ASP A 13 -26.50 3.26 -25.40
C ASP A 13 -26.02 4.68 -25.75
N GLU A 14 -26.96 5.59 -26.01
CA GLU A 14 -26.68 6.97 -26.41
C GLU A 14 -26.03 7.78 -25.26
N ASN A 15 -26.01 7.25 -24.03
CA ASN A 15 -25.39 7.93 -22.90
C ASN A 15 -23.85 7.77 -22.99
N PRO A 16 -23.09 8.82 -23.35
CA PRO A 16 -21.63 8.77 -23.37
C PRO A 16 -21.03 8.52 -21.99
N GLY A 17 -21.79 8.77 -20.92
CA GLY A 17 -21.32 8.75 -19.54
C GLY A 17 -20.48 9.97 -19.19
N GLU A 18 -20.18 10.10 -17.90
CA GLU A 18 -19.40 11.17 -17.31
C GLU A 18 -18.10 10.62 -16.70
N TRP A 19 -16.98 11.29 -16.95
CA TRP A 19 -15.72 11.00 -16.30
C TRP A 19 -15.56 11.76 -14.99
N ILE A 20 -15.66 11.08 -13.88
CA ILE A 20 -15.55 11.63 -12.53
C ILE A 20 -14.15 11.33 -11.96
N PRO A 21 -13.42 12.33 -11.46
CA PRO A 21 -12.14 12.11 -10.79
C PRO A 21 -12.30 11.21 -9.57
N CYS A 22 -11.38 10.27 -9.42
CA CYS A 22 -11.30 9.40 -8.26
C CYS A 22 -9.86 9.01 -7.97
N SER A 23 -9.58 8.53 -6.77
CA SER A 23 -8.27 8.04 -6.38
C SER A 23 -8.25 6.53 -6.24
N CYS A 24 -7.05 5.96 -6.39
CA CYS A 24 -6.80 4.56 -6.05
C CYS A 24 -6.65 4.43 -4.54
N TRP A 25 -7.30 3.39 -3.99
CA TRP A 25 -7.27 3.09 -2.56
C TRP A 25 -6.29 1.95 -2.20
N VAL A 26 -5.53 1.44 -3.15
CA VAL A 26 -4.56 0.38 -2.89
C VAL A 26 -3.40 0.94 -2.08
N ASP A 27 -3.02 0.23 -1.03
CA ASP A 27 -1.93 0.60 -0.13
C ASP A 27 -0.54 0.32 -0.74
N CYS A 28 -0.19 1.08 -1.73
CA CYS A 28 1.14 0.99 -2.36
C CYS A 28 1.93 2.30 -2.25
N GLY A 29 1.38 3.30 -1.53
CA GLY A 29 1.98 4.63 -1.39
C GLY A 29 2.02 5.47 -2.67
N SER A 30 1.55 4.95 -3.82
CA SER A 30 1.61 5.71 -5.08
C SER A 30 0.45 6.67 -5.27
N LYS A 31 -0.66 6.51 -4.51
CA LYS A 31 -1.81 7.43 -4.54
C LYS A 31 -2.26 7.82 -5.96
N GLY A 32 -2.27 6.86 -6.90
CA GLY A 32 -2.59 7.14 -8.30
C GLY A 32 -3.97 7.77 -8.48
N PHE A 33 -4.04 8.84 -9.26
CA PHE A 33 -5.30 9.45 -9.64
C PHE A 33 -5.88 8.73 -10.85
N ASN A 34 -7.16 8.43 -10.76
CA ASN A 34 -7.94 7.80 -11.80
C ASN A 34 -9.16 8.66 -12.15
N LYS A 35 -9.80 8.33 -13.25
CA LYS A 35 -11.14 8.78 -13.56
C LYS A 35 -12.05 7.57 -13.71
N ALA A 36 -13.24 7.66 -13.14
CA ALA A 36 -14.30 6.70 -13.31
C ALA A 36 -15.25 7.18 -14.41
N LEU A 37 -15.49 6.36 -15.41
CA LEU A 37 -16.58 6.59 -16.36
C LEU A 37 -17.87 6.07 -15.74
N VAL A 38 -18.78 6.96 -15.44
CA VAL A 38 -20.09 6.66 -14.85
C VAL A 38 -21.16 6.78 -15.93
N LYS A 39 -21.96 5.73 -16.09
CA LYS A 39 -23.15 5.70 -16.94
C LYS A 39 -24.32 5.21 -16.14
N ASN A 40 -25.43 5.91 -16.17
CA ASN A 40 -26.68 5.53 -15.47
C ASN A 40 -26.46 5.20 -13.97
N GLY A 41 -25.55 5.91 -13.30
CA GLY A 41 -25.21 5.68 -11.90
C GLY A 41 -24.21 4.53 -11.65
N GLU A 42 -23.72 3.85 -12.68
CA GLU A 42 -22.76 2.74 -12.55
C GLU A 42 -21.37 3.10 -13.08
N VAL A 43 -20.34 2.68 -12.36
CA VAL A 43 -18.96 2.79 -12.82
C VAL A 43 -18.68 1.70 -13.85
N VAL A 44 -18.61 2.07 -15.11
CA VAL A 44 -18.39 1.12 -16.22
C VAL A 44 -16.92 0.97 -16.60
N ARG A 45 -16.08 1.96 -16.29
CA ARG A 45 -14.65 1.93 -16.62
C ARG A 45 -13.84 2.79 -15.64
N LEU A 46 -12.59 2.39 -15.41
CA LEU A 46 -11.59 3.23 -14.75
C LEU A 46 -10.46 3.54 -15.74
N GLY A 47 -10.02 4.77 -15.76
CA GLY A 47 -8.93 5.26 -16.59
C GLY A 47 -7.96 6.15 -15.81
N THR A 48 -6.82 6.45 -16.41
CA THR A 48 -5.88 7.43 -15.87
C THR A 48 -6.45 8.84 -16.03
N ASP A 49 -6.22 9.68 -15.05
CA ASP A 49 -6.49 11.12 -15.20
C ASP A 49 -5.54 11.74 -16.22
N LYS A 50 -6.11 12.39 -17.21
CA LYS A 50 -5.43 13.09 -18.31
C LYS A 50 -5.95 14.52 -18.42
N SER A 51 -6.27 15.15 -17.30
CA SER A 51 -6.86 16.49 -17.27
C SER A 51 -5.87 17.61 -17.63
N HIS A 52 -4.58 17.32 -17.60
CA HIS A 52 -3.51 18.24 -18.00
C HIS A 52 -2.48 17.52 -18.88
N GLU A 53 -1.66 18.27 -19.57
CA GLU A 53 -0.55 17.70 -20.33
C GLU A 53 0.53 17.17 -19.35
N ASP A 54 1.13 16.05 -19.75
CA ASP A 54 2.18 15.41 -18.99
C ASP A 54 3.52 16.12 -19.24
N SER A 55 4.15 16.61 -18.20
CA SER A 55 5.46 17.25 -18.30
C SER A 55 6.34 16.88 -17.11
N PRO A 56 7.66 17.07 -17.22
CA PRO A 56 8.56 16.86 -16.08
C PRO A 56 8.23 17.73 -14.86
N ASP A 57 7.73 18.93 -15.06
CA ASP A 57 7.42 19.87 -13.97
C ASP A 57 5.98 19.69 -13.43
N CYS A 58 5.12 19.08 -14.22
CA CYS A 58 3.75 18.76 -13.83
C CYS A 58 3.36 17.37 -14.38
N PRO A 59 3.89 16.28 -13.79
CA PRO A 59 3.62 14.93 -14.28
C PRO A 59 2.20 14.50 -13.98
N GLN A 60 1.60 13.78 -14.93
CA GLN A 60 0.32 13.13 -14.69
C GLN A 60 0.46 12.06 -13.61
N LEU A 61 -0.41 12.10 -12.60
CA LEU A 61 -0.47 11.09 -11.54
C LEU A 61 -1.14 9.82 -12.05
N ARG A 62 -0.41 9.04 -12.83
CA ARG A 62 -0.92 7.89 -13.58
C ARG A 62 -1.32 6.73 -12.70
N GLY A 63 -2.52 6.21 -12.92
CA GLY A 63 -2.98 4.96 -12.34
C GLY A 63 -2.31 3.75 -12.99
N CYS A 64 -1.81 2.82 -12.19
CA CYS A 64 -1.30 1.54 -12.67
C CYS A 64 -2.44 0.54 -12.98
N ALA A 65 -2.09 -0.66 -13.45
CA ALA A 65 -3.06 -1.70 -13.73
C ALA A 65 -3.93 -2.07 -12.52
N ARG A 66 -3.37 -2.10 -11.28
CA ARG A 66 -4.15 -2.38 -10.07
C ARG A 66 -5.24 -1.33 -9.84
N GLY A 67 -4.90 -0.04 -9.86
CA GLY A 67 -5.88 1.04 -9.70
C GLY A 67 -6.97 1.01 -10.77
N ARG A 68 -6.61 0.71 -12.01
CA ARG A 68 -7.58 0.61 -13.10
C ARG A 68 -8.44 -0.65 -13.06
N SER A 69 -8.01 -1.70 -12.35
CA SER A 69 -8.77 -2.94 -12.18
C SER A 69 -9.68 -2.96 -10.95
N LEU A 70 -9.70 -1.90 -10.12
CA LEU A 70 -10.53 -1.82 -8.91
C LEU A 70 -12.01 -2.10 -9.16
N ARG A 71 -12.52 -1.75 -10.35
CA ARG A 71 -13.90 -2.09 -10.73
C ARG A 71 -14.17 -3.60 -10.63
N GLY A 72 -13.24 -4.43 -11.09
CA GLY A 72 -13.36 -5.89 -10.98
C GLY A 72 -13.43 -6.38 -9.53
N MET A 73 -12.71 -5.72 -8.62
CA MET A 73 -12.76 -6.05 -7.19
C MET A 73 -14.08 -5.57 -6.54
N ILE A 74 -14.55 -4.37 -6.90
CA ILE A 74 -15.76 -3.78 -6.28
C ILE A 74 -17.03 -4.45 -6.80
N PHE A 75 -17.10 -4.79 -8.07
CA PHE A 75 -18.28 -5.34 -8.73
C PHE A 75 -18.10 -6.80 -9.18
N GLY A 76 -17.08 -7.49 -8.67
CA GLY A 76 -16.82 -8.90 -8.96
C GLY A 76 -17.95 -9.79 -8.47
N ALA A 77 -18.12 -10.93 -9.13
CA ALA A 77 -19.14 -11.92 -8.76
C ALA A 77 -18.92 -12.52 -7.36
N ASP A 78 -17.68 -12.53 -6.90
CA ASP A 78 -17.23 -12.99 -5.59
C ASP A 78 -17.30 -11.93 -4.49
N ARG A 79 -17.76 -10.71 -4.83
CA ARG A 79 -17.96 -9.63 -3.85
C ARG A 79 -18.97 -10.05 -2.79
N ILE A 80 -18.58 -9.98 -1.51
CA ILE A 80 -19.50 -10.17 -0.38
C ILE A 80 -20.50 -9.00 -0.37
N LYS A 81 -21.78 -9.32 -0.49
CA LYS A 81 -22.87 -8.32 -0.60
C LYS A 81 -23.67 -8.15 0.70
N TYR A 82 -23.56 -9.12 1.59
CA TYR A 82 -24.35 -9.18 2.81
C TYR A 82 -23.46 -9.66 3.96
N PRO A 83 -23.83 -9.39 5.22
CA PRO A 83 -23.18 -9.99 6.36
C PRO A 83 -23.30 -11.52 6.28
N MET A 84 -22.19 -12.20 6.55
CA MET A 84 -22.11 -13.66 6.53
C MET A 84 -21.56 -14.14 7.86
N LYS A 85 -22.26 -15.08 8.48
CA LYS A 85 -21.83 -15.74 9.72
C LYS A 85 -21.40 -17.18 9.42
N ARG A 86 -20.37 -17.67 10.11
CA ARG A 86 -20.08 -19.10 10.07
C ARG A 86 -21.25 -19.87 10.69
N LYS A 87 -21.73 -20.89 9.99
CA LYS A 87 -22.95 -21.62 10.35
C LYS A 87 -22.89 -22.23 11.74
N ASN A 88 -21.75 -22.81 12.11
CA ASN A 88 -21.57 -23.48 13.39
C ASN A 88 -21.05 -22.57 14.49
N TRP A 89 -20.68 -21.33 14.20
CA TRP A 89 -20.25 -20.39 15.21
C TRP A 89 -21.42 -19.87 16.04
N GLN A 90 -21.24 -19.87 17.35
CA GLN A 90 -22.15 -19.24 18.29
C GLN A 90 -21.42 -18.26 19.18
N PRO A 91 -22.08 -17.21 19.72
CA PRO A 91 -21.49 -16.29 20.67
C PRO A 91 -21.15 -17.04 22.00
N GLY A 92 -20.21 -16.47 22.77
CA GLY A 92 -19.78 -17.01 24.06
C GLY A 92 -18.33 -17.47 24.09
N GLY A 93 -17.67 -17.59 22.96
CA GLY A 93 -16.27 -18.02 22.87
C GLY A 93 -16.05 -19.50 23.19
N GLY A 94 -14.79 -19.90 23.39
CA GLY A 94 -14.43 -21.28 23.71
C GLY A 94 -14.98 -22.28 22.66
N GLU A 95 -15.61 -23.35 23.18
CA GLU A 95 -16.17 -24.42 22.32
C GLU A 95 -17.30 -23.92 21.43
N ALA A 96 -18.10 -22.96 21.88
CA ALA A 96 -19.22 -22.39 21.11
C ALA A 96 -18.75 -21.68 19.83
N ALA A 97 -17.54 -21.17 19.81
CA ALA A 97 -16.97 -20.50 18.66
C ALA A 97 -16.51 -21.46 17.55
N HIS A 98 -16.41 -22.76 17.83
CA HIS A 98 -15.98 -23.79 16.88
C HIS A 98 -14.74 -23.37 16.08
N GLY A 99 -13.66 -23.02 16.81
CA GLY A 99 -12.40 -22.56 16.24
C GLY A 99 -11.77 -23.55 15.27
N GLU A 100 -11.96 -24.84 15.53
CA GLU A 100 -11.47 -25.94 14.70
C GLU A 100 -12.09 -25.97 13.29
N LEU A 101 -13.23 -25.32 13.09
CA LEU A 101 -13.91 -25.23 11.80
C LEU A 101 -13.50 -23.98 10.98
N ARG A 102 -12.60 -23.13 11.50
CA ARG A 102 -12.13 -21.96 10.72
C ARG A 102 -11.50 -22.40 9.41
N GLY A 103 -11.98 -21.78 8.31
CA GLY A 103 -11.56 -22.11 6.95
C GLY A 103 -12.24 -23.33 6.33
N ARG A 104 -13.07 -24.07 7.08
CA ARG A 104 -13.80 -25.26 6.60
C ARG A 104 -15.28 -25.22 6.87
N ASP A 105 -15.75 -24.22 7.65
CA ASP A 105 -17.15 -24.05 7.99
C ASP A 105 -17.94 -23.53 6.77
N GLU A 106 -19.24 -23.79 6.79
CA GLU A 106 -20.18 -23.19 5.85
C GLU A 106 -20.53 -21.77 6.31
N TRP A 107 -20.99 -20.96 5.36
CA TRP A 107 -21.40 -19.58 5.62
C TRP A 107 -22.90 -19.45 5.42
N GLU A 108 -23.57 -18.76 6.34
CA GLU A 108 -24.97 -18.37 6.24
C GLU A 108 -25.13 -16.86 6.20
N ARG A 109 -26.08 -16.40 5.41
CA ARG A 109 -26.43 -14.98 5.35
C ARG A 109 -27.25 -14.60 6.57
N ILE A 110 -26.87 -13.50 7.20
CA ILE A 110 -27.62 -12.88 8.30
C ILE A 110 -28.00 -11.44 7.95
N SER A 111 -28.87 -10.80 8.75
CA SER A 111 -29.17 -9.38 8.63
C SER A 111 -28.06 -8.51 9.20
N TRP A 112 -28.07 -7.22 8.85
CA TRP A 112 -27.16 -6.25 9.47
C TRP A 112 -27.45 -6.09 10.97
N ASP A 113 -28.74 -6.05 11.36
CA ASP A 113 -29.12 -5.94 12.78
C ASP A 113 -28.57 -7.11 13.58
N GLU A 114 -28.79 -8.34 13.10
CA GLU A 114 -28.23 -9.54 13.73
C GLU A 114 -26.69 -9.50 13.81
N ALA A 115 -26.03 -9.08 12.74
CA ALA A 115 -24.57 -8.98 12.73
C ALA A 115 -24.05 -7.96 13.76
N LEU A 116 -24.70 -6.81 13.86
CA LEU A 116 -24.32 -5.75 14.81
C LEU A 116 -24.59 -6.19 16.25
N ASP A 117 -25.72 -6.82 16.53
CA ASP A 117 -26.05 -7.33 17.86
C ASP A 117 -25.06 -8.40 18.31
N LEU A 118 -24.68 -9.33 17.42
CA LEU A 118 -23.70 -10.35 17.73
C LEU A 118 -22.31 -9.75 18.00
N ILE A 119 -21.88 -8.79 17.18
CA ILE A 119 -20.58 -8.13 17.35
C ILE A 119 -20.56 -7.32 18.65
N ALA A 120 -21.60 -6.52 18.92
CA ALA A 120 -21.70 -5.73 20.13
C ALA A 120 -21.72 -6.61 21.38
N GLY A 121 -22.53 -7.66 21.39
CA GLY A 121 -22.62 -8.60 22.50
C GLY A 121 -21.29 -9.32 22.79
N GLU A 122 -20.56 -9.74 21.75
CA GLU A 122 -19.23 -10.36 21.94
C GLU A 122 -18.17 -9.37 22.42
N ILE A 123 -18.17 -8.13 21.94
CA ILE A 123 -17.29 -7.08 22.44
C ILE A 123 -17.55 -6.85 23.92
N GLU A 124 -18.81 -6.68 24.34
CA GLU A 124 -19.18 -6.48 25.74
C GLU A 124 -18.79 -7.68 26.60
N ARG A 125 -19.08 -8.89 26.16
CA ARG A 125 -18.68 -10.13 26.83
C ARG A 125 -17.16 -10.19 27.07
N ILE A 126 -16.36 -9.83 26.06
CA ILE A 126 -14.89 -9.85 26.17
C ILE A 126 -14.43 -8.78 27.18
N LEU A 127 -14.98 -7.57 27.09
CA LEU A 127 -14.65 -6.50 28.02
C LEU A 127 -15.00 -6.85 29.46
N ASP A 128 -16.17 -7.45 29.70
CA ASP A 128 -16.63 -7.88 31.02
C ASP A 128 -15.80 -9.03 31.59
N THR A 129 -15.35 -9.95 30.72
CA THR A 129 -14.63 -11.15 31.16
C THR A 129 -13.13 -10.93 31.31
N TYR A 130 -12.53 -10.19 30.40
CA TYR A 130 -11.07 -10.06 30.28
C TYR A 130 -10.57 -8.62 30.35
N GLY A 131 -11.46 -7.63 30.42
CA GLY A 131 -11.11 -6.22 30.36
C GLY A 131 -10.67 -5.78 28.97
N ASN A 132 -10.23 -4.54 28.89
CA ASN A 132 -9.82 -3.90 27.62
C ASN A 132 -8.59 -4.56 26.98
N GLU A 133 -7.75 -5.23 27.77
CA GLU A 133 -6.60 -5.99 27.28
C GLU A 133 -7.00 -7.27 26.53
N GLY A 134 -8.26 -7.70 26.64
CA GLY A 134 -8.81 -8.81 25.87
C GLY A 134 -9.04 -8.51 24.38
N ILE A 135 -8.94 -7.24 23.98
CA ILE A 135 -9.15 -6.81 22.59
C ILE A 135 -7.85 -6.23 22.03
N LEU A 136 -7.37 -6.82 20.94
CA LEU A 136 -6.25 -6.31 20.16
C LEU A 136 -6.75 -5.75 18.83
N LEU A 137 -6.52 -4.47 18.59
CA LEU A 137 -6.63 -3.89 17.25
C LEU A 137 -5.30 -4.07 16.53
N PRO A 138 -5.27 -4.86 15.45
CA PRO A 138 -4.06 -4.99 14.66
C PRO A 138 -3.77 -3.65 14.00
N GLY A 139 -2.75 -2.95 14.48
CA GLY A 139 -2.25 -1.72 13.91
C GLY A 139 -1.56 -2.02 12.57
N GLY A 140 -1.51 -1.05 11.75
CA GLY A 140 -0.77 -1.13 10.49
C GLY A 140 -1.26 -0.11 9.49
N VAL A 141 -2.46 0.39 9.65
CA VAL A 141 -2.96 1.48 8.81
C VAL A 141 -3.95 2.35 9.58
N PRO A 142 -3.50 3.13 10.55
CA PRO A 142 -4.37 4.01 11.33
C PRO A 142 -5.05 5.10 10.49
N GLN A 143 -4.78 5.14 9.21
CA GLN A 143 -5.29 6.15 8.28
C GLN A 143 -6.32 5.59 7.29
N ARG A 144 -6.72 4.33 7.43
CA ARG A 144 -7.84 3.79 6.66
C ARG A 144 -9.15 4.15 7.35
N MET A 145 -10.12 4.64 6.60
CA MET A 145 -11.36 5.15 7.16
C MET A 145 -12.05 4.18 8.13
N GLY A 146 -12.02 2.88 7.87
CA GLY A 146 -12.63 1.88 8.76
C GLY A 146 -11.92 1.66 10.09
N ASP A 147 -10.63 1.92 10.17
CA ASP A 147 -9.86 1.73 11.42
C ASP A 147 -10.09 2.86 12.41
N VAL A 148 -10.42 4.06 11.91
CA VAL A 148 -10.69 5.24 12.74
C VAL A 148 -11.98 5.05 13.54
N GLU A 149 -13.04 4.53 12.92
CA GLU A 149 -14.32 4.30 13.59
C GLU A 149 -14.22 3.21 14.65
N ILE A 150 -13.54 2.10 14.36
CA ILE A 150 -13.31 1.02 15.33
C ILE A 150 -12.43 1.50 16.48
N GLY A 151 -11.35 2.20 16.19
CA GLY A 151 -10.50 2.82 17.20
C GLY A 151 -11.29 3.75 18.12
N ARG A 152 -12.10 4.63 17.55
CA ARG A 152 -12.97 5.54 18.30
C ARG A 152 -13.95 4.78 19.20
N LEU A 153 -14.58 3.71 18.70
CA LEU A 153 -15.43 2.85 19.52
C LEU A 153 -14.67 2.27 20.70
N MET A 154 -13.47 1.75 20.50
CA MET A 154 -12.67 1.17 21.56
C MET A 154 -12.26 2.23 22.59
N TYR A 155 -11.86 3.42 22.19
CA TYR A 155 -11.54 4.52 23.11
C TYR A 155 -12.74 4.93 23.96
N ILE A 156 -13.95 4.98 23.40
CA ILE A 156 -15.18 5.24 24.17
C ILE A 156 -15.44 4.14 25.19
N LYS A 157 -15.06 2.90 24.91
CA LYS A 157 -15.20 1.74 25.80
C LYS A 157 -14.03 1.58 26.79
N GLY A 158 -13.08 2.52 26.83
CA GLY A 158 -11.95 2.52 27.78
C GLY A 158 -10.61 2.10 27.19
N GLY A 159 -10.52 1.92 25.90
CA GLY A 159 -9.30 1.55 25.18
C GLY A 159 -9.24 0.08 24.76
N CYS A 160 -8.12 -0.31 24.21
CA CYS A 160 -7.79 -1.68 23.79
C CYS A 160 -6.27 -1.80 23.64
N LEU A 161 -5.77 -2.99 23.39
CA LEU A 161 -4.40 -3.15 22.93
C LEU A 161 -4.28 -2.74 21.46
N GLU A 162 -3.27 -1.98 21.16
CA GLU A 162 -2.92 -1.60 19.79
C GLU A 162 -1.56 -2.17 19.42
N GLN A 163 -1.47 -2.69 18.22
CA GLN A 163 -0.18 -3.05 17.66
C GLN A 163 0.59 -1.77 17.28
N THR A 164 1.75 -1.55 17.86
CA THR A 164 2.64 -0.45 17.50
C THR A 164 3.62 -0.91 16.43
N GLY A 165 3.78 -0.07 15.42
CA GLY A 165 4.65 -0.35 14.27
C GLY A 165 4.09 -1.47 13.38
N ALA A 166 4.56 -1.49 12.16
CA ALA A 166 4.27 -2.56 11.21
C ALA A 166 5.55 -3.32 10.90
N VAL A 167 5.44 -4.62 10.64
CA VAL A 167 6.57 -5.44 10.19
C VAL A 167 7.25 -4.81 8.95
N SER A 168 6.47 -4.17 8.09
CA SER A 168 6.97 -3.54 6.86
C SER A 168 7.64 -2.18 7.07
N SER A 169 7.36 -1.47 8.15
CA SER A 169 7.87 -0.11 8.39
C SER A 169 8.42 0.11 9.81
N GLY A 170 8.39 -0.90 10.67
CA GLY A 170 8.83 -0.76 12.06
C GLY A 170 10.29 -0.34 12.17
N ALA A 171 11.16 -0.85 11.31
CA ALA A 171 12.57 -0.45 11.30
C ALA A 171 12.76 1.03 10.95
N TRP A 172 11.97 1.58 10.05
CA TRP A 172 12.00 3.02 9.71
C TRP A 172 11.63 3.89 10.90
N THR A 173 10.51 3.58 11.55
CA THR A 173 10.01 4.32 12.70
C THR A 173 11.01 4.29 13.85
N GLU A 174 11.60 3.16 14.14
CA GLU A 174 12.56 3.02 15.23
C GLU A 174 13.90 3.70 14.91
N MET A 175 14.39 3.58 13.69
CA MET A 175 15.60 4.30 13.26
C MET A 175 15.40 5.81 13.27
N ALA A 176 14.25 6.30 12.80
CA ALA A 176 13.91 7.72 12.87
C ALA A 176 13.98 8.26 14.31
N LYS A 177 13.50 7.50 15.30
CA LYS A 177 13.61 7.86 16.71
C LYS A 177 15.07 7.88 17.19
N LEU A 178 15.87 6.90 16.77
CA LEU A 178 17.28 6.78 17.21
C LEU A 178 18.16 7.93 16.71
N ILE A 179 17.95 8.35 15.47
CA ILE A 179 18.77 9.41 14.84
C ILE A 179 18.10 10.79 14.90
N GLY A 180 16.93 10.89 15.59
CA GLY A 180 16.22 12.16 15.73
C GLY A 180 15.63 12.73 14.44
N MET A 181 15.60 11.94 13.36
CA MET A 181 14.99 12.36 12.10
C MET A 181 13.51 11.99 12.09
N PRO A 182 12.63 12.90 11.66
CA PRO A 182 11.24 12.53 11.35
C PRO A 182 11.21 11.53 10.18
N GLU A 183 10.10 10.81 10.04
CA GLU A 183 9.85 9.92 8.87
C GLU A 183 9.70 10.69 7.55
N GLU A 184 10.36 11.81 7.42
CA GLU A 184 10.19 12.67 6.28
C GLU A 184 11.01 12.17 5.10
N GLN A 185 10.38 12.22 3.97
CA GLN A 185 10.96 11.87 2.68
C GLN A 185 10.92 13.11 1.81
N ASN A 186 11.95 13.29 1.02
CA ASN A 186 11.95 14.34 0.01
C ASN A 186 10.81 14.13 -0.99
N ASP A 187 10.35 15.23 -1.58
CA ASP A 187 9.45 15.15 -2.72
C ASP A 187 10.13 14.35 -3.83
N ARG A 188 9.38 13.44 -4.46
CA ARG A 188 9.92 12.61 -5.53
C ARG A 188 10.33 13.41 -6.77
N MET A 189 9.81 14.62 -6.93
CA MET A 189 10.23 15.52 -8.00
C MET A 189 11.64 16.04 -7.78
N ASP A 190 12.05 16.20 -6.52
CA ASP A 190 13.39 16.65 -6.13
C ASP A 190 14.48 15.62 -6.47
N MET A 191 14.13 14.33 -6.54
CA MET A 191 15.06 13.28 -6.94
C MET A 191 15.68 13.48 -8.33
N ARG A 192 15.08 14.30 -9.19
CA ARG A 192 15.65 14.67 -10.50
C ARG A 192 16.90 15.54 -10.38
N SER A 193 17.12 16.14 -9.23
CA SER A 193 18.31 16.96 -8.91
C SER A 193 19.48 16.13 -8.35
N SER A 194 19.27 14.83 -8.17
CA SER A 194 20.29 13.91 -7.65
C SER A 194 21.31 13.55 -8.72
N ASP A 195 22.57 13.38 -8.34
CA ASP A 195 23.59 12.81 -9.22
C ASP A 195 23.43 11.29 -9.36
N VAL A 196 23.07 10.63 -8.24
CA VAL A 196 22.92 9.17 -8.16
C VAL A 196 21.72 8.80 -7.31
N ILE A 197 20.94 7.82 -7.77
CA ILE A 197 19.88 7.17 -7.01
C ILE A 197 20.26 5.70 -6.78
N VAL A 198 20.34 5.29 -5.52
CA VAL A 198 20.55 3.90 -5.14
C VAL A 198 19.22 3.23 -4.82
N LEU A 199 18.83 2.24 -5.61
CA LEU A 199 17.67 1.40 -5.37
C LEU A 199 18.12 0.15 -4.64
N TRP A 200 17.98 0.14 -3.32
CA TRP A 200 18.37 -0.97 -2.46
C TRP A 200 17.16 -1.84 -2.13
N ALA A 201 17.17 -3.09 -2.58
CA ALA A 201 16.07 -4.06 -2.45
C ALA A 201 14.71 -3.46 -2.87
N SER A 202 14.71 -2.60 -3.87
CA SER A 202 13.53 -1.85 -4.30
C SER A 202 13.19 -2.15 -5.75
N ASN A 203 11.97 -2.66 -5.97
CA ASN A 203 11.46 -3.00 -7.29
C ASN A 203 10.16 -2.24 -7.62
N PRO A 204 10.22 -0.91 -7.80
CA PRO A 204 9.05 -0.09 -8.06
C PRO A 204 8.31 -0.45 -9.36
N ALA A 205 8.98 -1.00 -10.37
CA ALA A 205 8.32 -1.48 -11.58
C ALA A 205 7.29 -2.59 -11.30
N TRP A 206 7.49 -3.36 -10.25
CA TRP A 206 6.54 -4.36 -9.79
C TRP A 206 5.61 -3.82 -8.69
N SER A 207 6.19 -3.33 -7.59
CA SER A 207 5.41 -2.99 -6.39
C SER A 207 4.64 -1.68 -6.53
N ARG A 208 5.17 -0.75 -7.32
CA ARG A 208 4.64 0.61 -7.48
C ARG A 208 4.69 1.06 -8.94
N ALA A 209 4.17 0.24 -9.83
CA ALA A 209 4.24 0.42 -11.28
C ALA A 209 3.51 1.66 -11.84
N GLY A 210 2.83 2.42 -10.98
CA GLY A 210 2.20 3.70 -11.34
C GLY A 210 3.19 4.87 -11.31
N LEU A 211 2.79 5.91 -10.60
CA LEU A 211 3.53 7.16 -10.49
C LEU A 211 4.99 7.01 -10.04
N PRO A 212 5.35 6.23 -8.98
CA PRO A 212 6.74 6.17 -8.57
C PRO A 212 7.68 5.66 -9.65
N ASN A 213 7.28 4.60 -10.36
CA ASN A 213 8.10 4.06 -11.44
C ASN A 213 8.26 5.07 -12.59
N TYR A 214 7.20 5.82 -12.89
CA TYR A 214 7.25 6.87 -13.90
C TYR A 214 8.21 8.00 -13.50
N GLN A 215 8.21 8.42 -12.25
CA GLN A 215 9.13 9.46 -11.76
C GLN A 215 10.60 9.01 -11.81
N TYR A 216 10.91 7.76 -11.51
CA TYR A 216 12.27 7.22 -11.71
C TYR A 216 12.69 7.23 -13.17
N LEU A 217 11.79 6.94 -14.10
CA LEU A 217 12.09 7.08 -15.54
C LEU A 217 12.41 8.53 -15.90
N GLN A 218 11.69 9.48 -15.35
CA GLN A 218 11.97 10.91 -15.53
C GLN A 218 13.33 11.33 -14.94
N CYS A 219 13.73 10.76 -13.78
CA CYS A 219 15.06 10.98 -13.22
C CYS A 219 16.16 10.47 -14.17
N ARG A 220 15.98 9.25 -14.71
CA ARG A 220 16.91 8.71 -15.70
C ARG A 220 16.99 9.59 -16.97
N ASP A 221 15.84 10.05 -17.47
CA ASP A 221 15.80 10.91 -18.65
C ASP A 221 16.43 12.29 -18.39
N ALA A 222 16.49 12.72 -17.11
CA ALA A 222 17.23 13.91 -16.67
C ALA A 222 18.74 13.68 -16.47
N GLY A 223 19.22 12.45 -16.67
CA GLY A 223 20.64 12.09 -16.58
C GLY A 223 21.09 11.57 -15.21
N VAL A 224 20.19 11.35 -14.28
CA VAL A 224 20.50 10.77 -12.97
C VAL A 224 20.96 9.32 -13.14
N LYS A 225 22.07 8.96 -12.52
CA LYS A 225 22.62 7.60 -12.52
C LYS A 225 21.88 6.71 -11.53
N PHE A 226 21.74 5.44 -11.87
CA PHE A 226 21.09 4.46 -11.02
C PHE A 226 21.99 3.30 -10.66
N ILE A 227 22.09 3.00 -9.37
CA ILE A 227 22.71 1.80 -8.84
C ILE A 227 21.62 0.93 -8.24
N CYS A 228 21.49 -0.31 -8.69
CA CYS A 228 20.54 -1.25 -8.11
C CYS A 228 21.28 -2.32 -7.30
N VAL A 229 20.95 -2.40 -6.01
CA VAL A 229 21.46 -3.42 -5.08
C VAL A 229 20.31 -4.36 -4.77
N ASP A 230 20.34 -5.55 -5.34
CA ASP A 230 19.22 -6.52 -5.21
C ASP A 230 19.75 -7.93 -5.49
N PRO A 231 19.31 -8.97 -4.77
CA PRO A 231 19.69 -10.36 -5.08
C PRO A 231 19.19 -10.84 -6.46
N PHE A 232 18.17 -10.17 -7.02
CA PHE A 232 17.61 -10.50 -8.33
C PHE A 232 17.74 -9.34 -9.30
N TYR A 233 18.04 -9.65 -10.57
CA TYR A 233 18.00 -8.67 -11.64
C TYR A 233 16.53 -8.37 -12.02
N THR A 234 15.93 -7.46 -11.29
CA THR A 234 14.50 -7.12 -11.34
C THR A 234 14.11 -6.38 -12.62
N PRO A 235 12.79 -6.28 -12.95
CA PRO A 235 12.33 -5.39 -14.02
C PRO A 235 12.72 -3.93 -13.81
N THR A 236 12.83 -3.47 -12.56
CA THR A 236 13.34 -2.13 -12.24
C THR A 236 14.82 -2.00 -12.58
N ALA A 237 15.64 -2.95 -12.17
CA ALA A 237 17.06 -2.97 -12.54
C ALA A 237 17.22 -2.96 -14.06
N ARG A 238 16.48 -3.80 -14.78
CA ARG A 238 16.52 -3.85 -16.25
C ARG A 238 16.17 -2.51 -16.90
N ALA A 239 15.27 -1.74 -16.31
CA ALA A 239 14.78 -0.48 -16.89
C ALA A 239 15.64 0.73 -16.55
N LEU A 240 16.28 0.73 -15.37
CA LEU A 240 16.86 1.94 -14.79
C LEU A 240 18.38 1.84 -14.57
N THR A 241 18.93 0.65 -14.21
CA THR A 241 20.25 0.59 -13.63
C THR A 241 21.37 0.87 -14.62
N ASP A 242 22.32 1.67 -14.21
CA ASP A 242 23.64 1.80 -14.83
C ASP A 242 24.61 0.75 -14.24
N ASP A 243 24.54 0.55 -12.90
CA ASP A 243 25.33 -0.42 -12.18
C ASP A 243 24.45 -1.35 -11.35
N TYR A 244 24.67 -2.66 -11.47
CA TYR A 244 23.93 -3.66 -10.71
C TYR A 244 24.85 -4.43 -9.77
N ILE A 245 24.47 -4.48 -8.49
CA ILE A 245 25.20 -5.19 -7.44
C ILE A 245 24.34 -6.35 -6.93
N PRO A 246 24.67 -7.60 -7.27
CA PRO A 246 23.96 -8.78 -6.79
C PRO A 246 24.34 -9.07 -5.33
N ILE A 247 23.59 -8.52 -4.40
CA ILE A 247 23.83 -8.73 -2.98
C ILE A 247 23.31 -10.11 -2.54
N ARG A 248 24.06 -10.77 -1.67
CA ARG A 248 23.57 -12.00 -1.03
C ARG A 248 22.51 -11.65 0.02
N PRO A 249 21.33 -12.29 0.03
CA PRO A 249 20.30 -12.03 1.02
C PRO A 249 20.82 -12.10 2.46
N GLY A 250 20.45 -11.12 3.28
CA GLY A 250 20.87 -11.03 4.68
C GLY A 250 22.27 -10.49 4.91
N THR A 251 22.94 -9.94 3.88
CA THR A 251 24.28 -9.34 4.02
C THR A 251 24.30 -7.83 3.83
N ASP A 252 23.15 -7.18 3.88
CA ASP A 252 23.01 -5.73 3.71
C ASP A 252 23.88 -4.94 4.70
N SER A 253 23.78 -5.29 5.99
CA SER A 253 24.58 -4.64 7.04
C SER A 253 26.08 -4.84 6.83
N ALA A 254 26.51 -6.01 6.36
CA ALA A 254 27.91 -6.28 6.10
C ALA A 254 28.44 -5.41 4.94
N MET A 255 27.63 -5.23 3.88
CA MET A 255 27.99 -4.36 2.77
C MET A 255 28.06 -2.89 3.22
N LEU A 256 27.09 -2.41 4.00
CA LEU A 256 27.09 -1.05 4.53
C LEU A 256 28.29 -0.77 5.45
N LEU A 257 28.65 -1.74 6.33
CA LEU A 257 29.85 -1.63 7.16
C LEU A 257 31.14 -1.64 6.32
N GLY A 258 31.19 -2.44 5.26
CA GLY A 258 32.29 -2.43 4.31
C GLY A 258 32.43 -1.08 3.59
N MET A 259 31.34 -0.47 3.19
CA MET A 259 31.33 0.89 2.60
C MET A 259 31.83 1.93 3.61
N ALA A 260 31.32 1.89 4.87
CA ALA A 260 31.78 2.79 5.93
C ALA A 260 33.29 2.62 6.20
N TYR A 261 33.79 1.39 6.25
CA TYR A 261 35.22 1.13 6.39
C TYR A 261 36.05 1.75 5.27
N VAL A 262 35.61 1.63 4.03
CA VAL A 262 36.30 2.24 2.88
C VAL A 262 36.31 3.77 2.99
N LEU A 263 35.17 4.38 3.32
CA LEU A 263 35.09 5.83 3.52
C LEU A 263 36.07 6.30 4.60
N ILE A 264 36.05 5.68 5.80
CA ILE A 264 36.92 6.04 6.92
C ILE A 264 38.41 5.82 6.58
N SER A 265 38.73 4.73 5.87
CA SER A 265 40.13 4.39 5.55
C SER A 265 40.71 5.24 4.42
N GLN A 266 39.89 5.85 3.59
CA GLN A 266 40.31 6.67 2.46
C GLN A 266 40.10 8.16 2.69
N ASP A 267 39.47 8.53 3.81
CA ASP A 267 39.26 9.91 4.19
C ASP A 267 40.58 10.61 4.53
N ASP A 268 40.83 11.71 3.89
CA ASP A 268 41.92 12.64 4.21
C ASP A 268 41.38 14.07 4.13
N PRO A 269 41.19 14.74 5.27
CA PRO A 269 40.61 16.08 5.30
C PRO A 269 41.35 17.13 4.44
N SER A 270 42.62 16.85 4.10
CA SER A 270 43.43 17.80 3.33
C SER A 270 43.50 17.49 1.83
N THR A 271 43.40 16.23 1.43
CA THR A 271 43.57 15.80 0.03
C THR A 271 42.38 15.09 -0.56
N ASN A 272 41.57 14.44 0.26
CA ASN A 272 40.37 13.67 -0.17
C ASN A 272 39.32 13.64 0.95
N PRO A 273 38.68 14.77 1.27
CA PRO A 273 37.67 14.83 2.33
C PRO A 273 36.43 14.05 1.92
N LEU A 274 36.16 12.92 2.58
CA LEU A 274 35.01 12.06 2.35
C LEU A 274 33.99 12.13 3.49
N ILE A 275 34.44 12.57 4.67
CA ILE A 275 33.64 12.57 5.90
C ILE A 275 33.68 13.97 6.51
N ASP A 276 32.51 14.48 6.87
CA ASP A 276 32.36 15.64 7.74
C ASP A 276 32.42 15.14 9.19
N TRP A 277 33.45 15.51 9.93
CA TRP A 277 33.71 15.09 11.30
C TRP A 277 33.19 16.08 12.35
N ASP A 278 32.67 17.23 11.96
CA ASP A 278 32.06 18.24 12.81
C ASP A 278 30.57 17.97 13.00
#